data_3f5e96065097be5da0ee742a06808759
#
_entry.id   3f5e96065097be5da0ee742a06808759
#
_cell.length_a   1.000
_cell.length_b   1.000
_cell.length_c   1.000
_cell.angle_alpha   90.00
_cell.angle_beta   90.00
_cell.angle_gamma   90.00
#
_symmetry.space_group_name_H-M   'P 1'
#
loop_
_entity.id
_entity.type
_entity.pdbx_description
1 polymer ?
#
loop_
_entity_poly.entity_id
_entity_poly.type
_entity_poly.pdbx_seq_one_letter_code
_entity_poly.pdbx_strand_id
1 'polypeptide(L)'
;MTTWGNEPGPTIEPLRRIAKGDSANVSLVSFGDHTGTHVDPPIHFIDGAATVDQLPLDALVGPCVVVEHTGASHVDGEWLGAHVPAKSTRVLVKTRNSRIWDDPNAKFTRDFIAVNASGARWCVQNGIRLIGIDYLSIEPQGPEKEGYPAHKTLLAAGIVIIEGLDLRNVSAGSYELVCAPLKIAGGDGAPARVFLIER
;
A
#
# COMPACT_ATOMS: atom_id res chain seq x y z
N MET A 1 2.58 12.21 -11.37
CA MET A 1 2.38 11.10 -10.39
C MET A 1 2.68 9.79 -11.08
N THR A 2 3.49 8.95 -10.48
CA THR A 2 3.83 7.62 -11.01
C THR A 2 2.62 6.69 -10.85
N THR A 3 2.26 5.97 -11.90
CA THR A 3 1.19 4.96 -11.91
C THR A 3 1.77 3.60 -12.30
N TRP A 4 1.03 2.54 -12.01
CA TRP A 4 1.44 1.20 -12.41
C TRP A 4 1.46 1.05 -13.93
N GLY A 5 2.60 0.63 -14.47
CA GLY A 5 2.75 0.39 -15.91
C GLY A 5 2.33 1.59 -16.77
N ASN A 6 1.29 1.38 -17.59
CA ASN A 6 0.71 2.39 -18.46
C ASN A 6 -0.71 2.82 -18.03
N GLU A 7 -1.07 2.59 -16.79
CA GLU A 7 -2.38 3.00 -16.29
C GLU A 7 -2.53 4.52 -16.35
N PRO A 8 -3.73 5.03 -16.70
CA PRO A 8 -3.98 6.45 -16.74
C PRO A 8 -3.84 7.05 -15.33
N GLY A 9 -3.12 8.16 -15.23
CA GLY A 9 -3.04 8.91 -13.99
C GLY A 9 -4.37 9.58 -13.63
N PRO A 10 -4.48 10.12 -12.40
CA PRO A 10 -5.69 10.82 -11.98
C PRO A 10 -5.92 12.06 -12.83
N THR A 11 -7.20 12.35 -13.11
CA THR A 11 -7.63 13.54 -13.83
C THR A 11 -8.57 14.39 -12.99
N ILE A 12 -8.50 15.70 -13.17
CA ILE A 12 -9.40 16.68 -12.54
C ILE A 12 -10.04 17.51 -13.64
N GLU A 13 -11.32 17.27 -13.87
CA GLU A 13 -12.11 18.00 -14.85
C GLU A 13 -12.92 19.11 -14.16
N PRO A 14 -12.75 20.40 -14.56
CA PRO A 14 -13.51 21.50 -14.01
C PRO A 14 -14.97 21.46 -14.49
N LEU A 15 -15.94 21.26 -13.57
CA LEU A 15 -17.36 21.35 -13.87
C LEU A 15 -17.92 22.76 -13.66
N ARG A 16 -17.47 23.48 -12.62
CA ARG A 16 -17.86 24.86 -12.30
C ARG A 16 -16.65 25.65 -11.84
N ARG A 17 -16.62 26.93 -12.14
CA ARG A 17 -15.54 27.85 -11.72
C ARG A 17 -16.06 29.21 -11.36
N ILE A 18 -15.70 29.72 -10.19
CA ILE A 18 -15.99 31.10 -9.74
C ILE A 18 -15.48 32.11 -10.76
N ALA A 19 -14.29 31.88 -11.34
CA ALA A 19 -13.72 32.72 -12.39
C ALA A 19 -14.56 32.79 -13.68
N LYS A 20 -15.58 31.91 -13.84
CA LYS A 20 -16.53 31.89 -14.95
C LYS A 20 -17.93 32.36 -14.52
N GLY A 21 -18.09 32.90 -13.30
CA GLY A 21 -19.36 33.39 -12.77
C GLY A 21 -20.18 32.36 -11.98
N ASP A 22 -19.65 31.16 -11.74
CA ASP A 22 -20.32 30.18 -10.90
C ASP A 22 -20.21 30.55 -9.40
N SER A 23 -21.11 30.03 -8.57
CA SER A 23 -21.12 30.23 -7.13
C SER A 23 -20.01 29.47 -6.36
N ALA A 24 -19.44 28.43 -6.99
CA ALA A 24 -18.43 27.58 -6.37
C ALA A 24 -17.52 26.91 -7.43
N ASN A 25 -16.32 26.51 -7.00
CA ASN A 25 -15.47 25.63 -7.80
C ASN A 25 -15.87 24.18 -7.55
N VAL A 26 -16.24 23.44 -8.60
CA VAL A 26 -16.59 22.02 -8.56
C VAL A 26 -15.81 21.29 -9.65
N SER A 27 -15.31 20.12 -9.34
CA SER A 27 -14.58 19.27 -10.30
C SER A 27 -15.05 17.83 -10.22
N LEU A 28 -15.01 17.14 -11.36
CA LEU A 28 -15.01 15.70 -11.43
C LEU A 28 -13.57 15.21 -11.25
N VAL A 29 -13.36 14.23 -10.38
CA VAL A 29 -12.07 13.56 -10.20
C VAL A 29 -12.24 12.12 -10.67
N SER A 30 -11.34 11.66 -11.56
CA SER A 30 -11.28 10.27 -11.99
C SER A 30 -9.89 9.69 -11.73
N PHE A 31 -9.84 8.48 -11.19
CA PHE A 31 -8.61 7.74 -10.92
C PHE A 31 -8.92 6.24 -10.86
N GLY A 32 -7.90 5.40 -11.09
CA GLY A 32 -7.96 3.99 -10.72
C GLY A 32 -7.90 3.84 -9.20
N ASP A 33 -8.59 2.88 -8.64
CA ASP A 33 -8.66 2.63 -7.19
C ASP A 33 -7.33 2.23 -6.56
N HIS A 34 -6.39 1.72 -7.35
CA HIS A 34 -5.00 1.45 -6.96
C HIS A 34 -4.05 2.62 -7.29
N THR A 35 -4.53 3.86 -7.22
CA THR A 35 -3.74 5.06 -7.53
C THR A 35 -3.06 5.66 -6.30
N GLY A 36 -1.74 5.87 -6.39
CA GLY A 36 -0.94 6.51 -5.34
C GLY A 36 -0.79 5.62 -4.11
N THR A 37 -0.81 6.22 -2.91
CA THR A 37 -0.94 5.45 -1.68
C THR A 37 -2.36 4.91 -1.59
N HIS A 38 -2.51 3.60 -1.52
CA HIS A 38 -3.80 2.93 -1.55
C HIS A 38 -3.80 1.66 -0.70
N VAL A 39 -4.97 1.07 -0.51
CA VAL A 39 -5.13 -0.23 0.14
C VAL A 39 -5.70 -1.25 -0.82
N ASP A 40 -5.27 -2.51 -0.66
CA ASP A 40 -5.84 -3.68 -1.32
C ASP A 40 -6.65 -4.49 -0.30
N PRO A 41 -7.96 -4.61 -0.50
CA PRO A 41 -8.81 -5.52 0.23
C PRO A 41 -8.73 -6.94 -0.37
N PRO A 42 -9.22 -7.96 0.34
CA PRO A 42 -9.21 -9.35 -0.15
C PRO A 42 -9.80 -9.56 -1.55
N ILE A 43 -10.86 -8.83 -1.92
CA ILE A 43 -11.53 -8.96 -3.24
C ILE A 43 -10.57 -8.71 -4.41
N HIS A 44 -9.51 -7.91 -4.20
CA HIS A 44 -8.55 -7.59 -5.27
C HIS A 44 -7.95 -8.84 -5.96
N PHE A 45 -7.70 -9.91 -5.21
CA PHE A 45 -7.18 -11.17 -5.76
C PHE A 45 -8.04 -12.40 -5.46
N ILE A 46 -9.06 -12.28 -4.61
CA ILE A 46 -9.91 -13.40 -4.18
C ILE A 46 -11.36 -13.06 -4.51
N ASP A 47 -11.90 -13.69 -5.54
CA ASP A 47 -13.27 -13.46 -5.98
C ASP A 47 -14.29 -13.71 -4.86
N GLY A 48 -15.26 -12.80 -4.73
CA GLY A 48 -16.31 -12.86 -3.71
C GLY A 48 -15.85 -12.56 -2.27
N ALA A 49 -14.58 -12.16 -2.06
CA ALA A 49 -14.07 -11.80 -0.74
C ALA A 49 -14.46 -10.36 -0.32
N ALA A 50 -14.01 -9.94 0.87
CA ALA A 50 -14.32 -8.63 1.42
C ALA A 50 -13.80 -7.48 0.57
N THR A 51 -14.65 -6.47 0.36
CA THR A 51 -14.38 -5.23 -0.37
C THR A 51 -13.78 -4.15 0.55
N VAL A 52 -13.30 -3.04 -0.01
CA VAL A 52 -12.62 -1.99 0.75
C VAL A 52 -13.49 -1.36 1.84
N ASP A 53 -14.80 -1.22 1.60
CA ASP A 53 -15.75 -0.68 2.57
C ASP A 53 -16.09 -1.65 3.73
N GLN A 54 -15.69 -2.92 3.59
CA GLN A 54 -15.86 -3.98 4.58
C GLN A 54 -14.59 -4.26 5.40
N LEU A 55 -13.47 -3.57 5.11
CA LEU A 55 -12.23 -3.76 5.85
C LEU A 55 -12.42 -3.43 7.34
N PRO A 56 -11.89 -4.26 8.26
CA PRO A 56 -12.01 -4.02 9.68
C PRO A 56 -11.18 -2.80 10.11
N LEU A 57 -11.83 -1.80 10.73
CA LEU A 57 -11.18 -0.55 11.13
C LEU A 57 -10.03 -0.78 12.12
N ASP A 58 -10.12 -1.81 12.93
CA ASP A 58 -9.06 -2.21 13.87
C ASP A 58 -7.88 -2.91 13.19
N ALA A 59 -7.92 -3.19 11.89
CA ALA A 59 -6.74 -3.49 11.09
C ALA A 59 -6.06 -2.20 10.59
N LEU A 60 -6.86 -1.16 10.27
CA LEU A 60 -6.41 0.07 9.66
C LEU A 60 -5.84 1.09 10.67
N VAL A 61 -6.18 0.98 11.95
CA VAL A 61 -5.76 1.91 12.99
C VAL A 61 -5.16 1.14 14.17
N GLY A 62 -4.03 1.61 14.70
CA GLY A 62 -3.40 1.07 15.90
C GLY A 62 -1.88 0.98 15.86
N PRO A 63 -1.26 0.34 16.86
CA PRO A 63 0.19 0.18 16.94
C PRO A 63 0.77 -0.43 15.68
N CYS A 64 1.86 0.16 15.18
CA CYS A 64 2.55 -0.24 13.97
C CYS A 64 4.06 -0.15 14.17
N VAL A 65 4.82 -0.99 13.49
CA VAL A 65 6.26 -0.87 13.40
C VAL A 65 6.68 -0.55 11.96
N VAL A 66 7.61 0.39 11.82
CA VAL A 66 8.34 0.63 10.57
C VAL A 66 9.68 -0.09 10.67
N VAL A 67 9.97 -0.96 9.73
CA VAL A 67 11.26 -1.64 9.59
C VAL A 67 11.94 -1.21 8.29
N GLU A 68 13.26 -1.00 8.30
CA GLU A 68 13.99 -0.53 7.13
C GLU A 68 14.84 -1.65 6.53
N HIS A 69 14.53 -2.01 5.28
CA HIS A 69 15.27 -2.98 4.49
C HIS A 69 16.25 -2.28 3.57
N THR A 70 17.53 -2.38 3.90
CA THR A 70 18.63 -1.75 3.14
C THR A 70 19.28 -2.66 2.11
N GLY A 71 18.88 -3.93 2.05
CA GLY A 71 19.39 -4.93 1.12
C GLY A 71 18.92 -4.72 -0.32
N ALA A 72 19.50 -5.49 -1.24
CA ALA A 72 19.13 -5.50 -2.66
C ALA A 72 18.12 -6.61 -3.01
N SER A 73 17.98 -7.63 -2.16
CA SER A 73 17.01 -8.72 -2.33
C SER A 73 15.60 -8.29 -1.93
N HIS A 74 14.60 -9.06 -2.37
CA HIS A 74 13.25 -8.91 -1.86
C HIS A 74 13.18 -9.28 -0.38
N VAL A 75 12.20 -8.71 0.31
CA VAL A 75 11.91 -8.97 1.72
C VAL A 75 11.32 -10.37 1.86
N ASP A 76 12.00 -11.23 2.58
CA ASP A 76 11.61 -12.61 2.84
C ASP A 76 11.21 -12.87 4.30
N GLY A 77 10.77 -14.09 4.59
CA GLY A 77 10.33 -14.46 5.93
C GLY A 77 11.45 -14.50 6.96
N GLU A 78 12.68 -14.83 6.58
CA GLU A 78 13.84 -14.85 7.48
C GLU A 78 14.18 -13.42 7.91
N TRP A 79 14.23 -12.51 6.93
CA TRP A 79 14.51 -11.11 7.21
C TRP A 79 13.41 -10.49 8.09
N LEU A 80 12.13 -10.73 7.79
CA LEU A 80 11.03 -10.24 8.63
C LEU A 80 11.12 -10.79 10.06
N GLY A 81 11.42 -12.08 10.21
CA GLY A 81 11.58 -12.72 11.51
C GLY A 81 12.71 -12.14 12.35
N ALA A 82 13.77 -11.63 11.71
CA ALA A 82 14.90 -11.00 12.37
C ALA A 82 14.66 -9.53 12.75
N HIS A 83 13.78 -8.82 12.04
CA HIS A 83 13.65 -7.34 12.15
C HIS A 83 12.31 -6.88 12.71
N VAL A 84 11.25 -7.68 12.60
CA VAL A 84 9.93 -7.31 13.11
C VAL A 84 9.80 -7.74 14.57
N PRO A 85 9.55 -6.82 15.52
CA PRO A 85 9.35 -7.17 16.92
C PRO A 85 8.21 -8.16 17.11
N ALA A 86 8.40 -9.10 18.05
CA ALA A 86 7.36 -10.08 18.39
C ALA A 86 6.04 -9.38 18.80
N LYS A 87 4.93 -10.00 18.45
CA LYS A 87 3.55 -9.50 18.68
C LYS A 87 3.18 -8.24 17.89
N SER A 88 4.01 -7.78 16.95
CA SER A 88 3.58 -6.76 15.98
C SER A 88 2.43 -7.29 15.14
N THR A 89 1.42 -6.43 14.92
CA THR A 89 0.26 -6.79 14.09
C THR A 89 0.16 -5.92 12.84
N ARG A 90 0.93 -4.82 12.78
CA ARG A 90 1.04 -3.95 11.60
C ARG A 90 2.49 -3.65 11.35
N VAL A 91 2.90 -3.80 10.10
CA VAL A 91 4.30 -3.64 9.66
C VAL A 91 4.33 -2.79 8.40
N LEU A 92 5.12 -1.72 8.40
CA LEU A 92 5.45 -0.99 7.19
C LEU A 92 6.92 -1.23 6.87
N VAL A 93 7.18 -1.63 5.64
CA VAL A 93 8.54 -1.92 5.17
C VAL A 93 9.02 -0.73 4.34
N LYS A 94 10.00 -0.02 4.89
CA LYS A 94 10.73 1.03 4.19
C LYS A 94 11.88 0.41 3.43
N THR A 95 12.04 0.78 2.17
CA THR A 95 13.11 0.28 1.30
C THR A 95 13.75 1.41 0.50
N ARG A 96 14.68 1.07 -0.40
CA ARG A 96 15.20 2.02 -1.39
C ARG A 96 14.15 2.57 -2.35
N ASN A 97 12.99 1.94 -2.43
CA ASN A 97 11.92 2.33 -3.36
C ASN A 97 11.39 3.73 -3.06
N SER A 98 11.42 4.18 -1.81
CA SER A 98 10.98 5.52 -1.42
C SER A 98 11.63 6.64 -2.26
N ARG A 99 12.80 6.39 -2.85
CA ARG A 99 13.48 7.36 -3.74
C ARG A 99 12.70 7.71 -5.00
N ILE A 100 11.71 6.89 -5.39
CA ILE A 100 10.83 7.20 -6.52
C ILE A 100 10.09 8.52 -6.29
N TRP A 101 9.83 8.88 -5.05
CA TRP A 101 9.12 10.10 -4.67
C TRP A 101 9.99 11.37 -4.72
N ASP A 102 11.32 11.24 -4.96
CA ASP A 102 12.23 12.39 -5.13
C ASP A 102 12.01 13.08 -6.47
N ASP A 103 11.55 12.37 -7.49
CA ASP A 103 11.24 12.90 -8.81
C ASP A 103 9.72 12.83 -9.10
N PRO A 104 9.03 13.98 -9.20
CA PRO A 104 7.60 14.01 -9.52
C PRO A 104 7.27 13.46 -10.92
N ASN A 105 8.27 13.30 -11.78
CA ASN A 105 8.16 12.72 -13.13
C ASN A 105 8.68 11.28 -13.20
N ALA A 106 9.04 10.67 -12.08
CA ALA A 106 9.48 9.30 -12.02
C ALA A 106 8.49 8.39 -12.73
N LYS A 107 9.00 7.43 -13.47
CA LYS A 107 8.20 6.41 -14.15
C LYS A 107 8.28 5.11 -13.37
N PHE A 108 7.27 4.28 -13.55
CA PHE A 108 7.31 2.92 -13.06
C PHE A 108 8.58 2.20 -13.52
N THR A 109 9.25 1.53 -12.60
CA THR A 109 10.37 0.62 -12.87
C THR A 109 10.05 -0.76 -12.33
N ARG A 110 10.55 -1.79 -12.99
CA ARG A 110 10.44 -3.18 -12.51
C ARG A 110 11.53 -3.55 -11.51
N ASP A 111 12.55 -2.71 -11.37
CA ASP A 111 13.63 -2.88 -10.39
C ASP A 111 13.23 -2.20 -9.06
N PHE A 112 12.49 -2.89 -8.25
CA PHE A 112 12.08 -2.46 -6.91
C PHE A 112 12.15 -3.62 -5.91
N ILE A 113 12.22 -3.28 -4.65
CA ILE A 113 12.15 -4.24 -3.55
C ILE A 113 10.69 -4.55 -3.26
N ALA A 114 10.36 -5.82 -3.13
CA ALA A 114 9.02 -6.33 -2.87
C ALA A 114 9.05 -7.30 -1.68
N VAL A 115 7.89 -7.78 -1.25
CA VAL A 115 7.76 -8.90 -0.31
C VAL A 115 7.54 -10.17 -1.10
N ASN A 116 8.44 -11.14 -0.96
CA ASN A 116 8.30 -12.39 -1.70
C ASN A 116 7.33 -13.38 -1.01
N ALA A 117 7.09 -14.52 -1.64
CA ALA A 117 6.17 -15.53 -1.13
C ALA A 117 6.51 -16.05 0.28
N SER A 118 7.80 -16.09 0.66
CA SER A 118 8.18 -16.51 2.01
C SER A 118 7.89 -15.43 3.04
N GLY A 119 8.08 -14.16 2.69
CA GLY A 119 7.70 -13.00 3.51
C GLY A 119 6.19 -12.95 3.75
N ALA A 120 5.40 -13.18 2.70
CA ALA A 120 3.94 -13.24 2.83
C ALA A 120 3.48 -14.37 3.77
N ARG A 121 4.05 -15.56 3.63
CA ARG A 121 3.76 -16.68 4.56
C ARG A 121 4.15 -16.37 5.99
N TRP A 122 5.28 -15.70 6.20
CA TRP A 122 5.71 -15.27 7.52
C TRP A 122 4.67 -14.33 8.16
N CYS A 123 4.15 -13.37 7.41
CA CYS A 123 3.10 -12.47 7.90
C CYS A 123 1.87 -13.24 8.40
N VAL A 124 1.40 -14.22 7.63
CA VAL A 124 0.26 -15.07 8.04
C VAL A 124 0.56 -15.85 9.32
N GLN A 125 1.75 -16.47 9.40
CA GLN A 125 2.15 -17.30 10.55
C GLN A 125 2.35 -16.49 11.83
N ASN A 126 2.66 -15.20 11.72
CA ASN A 126 2.93 -14.32 12.86
C ASN A 126 1.76 -13.37 13.21
N GLY A 127 0.59 -13.57 12.62
CA GLY A 127 -0.62 -12.83 12.96
C GLY A 127 -0.57 -11.36 12.54
N ILE A 128 0.18 -11.04 11.48
CA ILE A 128 0.14 -9.70 10.89
C ILE A 128 -1.26 -9.46 10.32
N ARG A 129 -1.81 -8.29 10.55
CA ARG A 129 -3.14 -7.86 10.08
C ARG A 129 -3.06 -6.84 8.96
N LEU A 130 -1.93 -6.14 8.87
CA LEU A 130 -1.66 -5.15 7.86
C LEU A 130 -0.16 -5.12 7.56
N ILE A 131 0.17 -5.13 6.27
CA ILE A 131 1.54 -4.89 5.81
C ILE A 131 1.53 -3.77 4.77
N GLY A 132 2.52 -2.88 4.80
CA GLY A 132 2.68 -1.83 3.81
C GLY A 132 4.08 -1.76 3.22
N ILE A 133 4.18 -1.26 2.00
CA ILE A 133 5.44 -1.07 1.28
C ILE A 133 5.51 0.29 0.57
N ASP A 134 6.71 0.81 0.40
CA ASP A 134 7.01 2.10 -0.22
C ASP A 134 7.15 2.03 -1.74
N TYR A 135 6.38 1.15 -2.39
CA TYR A 135 6.29 1.05 -3.85
C TYR A 135 4.87 0.72 -4.30
N LEU A 136 4.64 0.82 -5.61
CA LEU A 136 3.35 0.62 -6.29
C LEU A 136 2.90 -0.85 -6.35
N SER A 137 3.67 -1.78 -5.82
CA SER A 137 3.29 -3.17 -5.64
C SER A 137 4.10 -3.83 -4.54
N ILE A 138 3.43 -4.68 -3.76
CA ILE A 138 4.05 -5.59 -2.80
C ILE A 138 4.62 -6.84 -3.49
N GLU A 139 4.14 -7.17 -4.71
CA GLU A 139 4.54 -8.37 -5.46
C GLU A 139 5.87 -8.17 -6.19
N PRO A 140 6.82 -9.09 -6.10
CA PRO A 140 8.01 -9.10 -6.95
C PRO A 140 7.68 -9.09 -8.44
N GLN A 141 8.60 -8.62 -9.26
CA GLN A 141 8.50 -8.74 -10.72
C GLN A 141 9.35 -9.90 -11.24
N GLY A 142 9.09 -10.32 -12.48
CA GLY A 142 9.80 -11.45 -13.10
C GLY A 142 9.21 -12.81 -12.73
N PRO A 143 10.03 -13.88 -12.65
CA PRO A 143 9.54 -15.24 -12.39
C PRO A 143 8.84 -15.41 -11.04
N GLU A 144 9.22 -14.63 -10.02
CA GLU A 144 8.59 -14.68 -8.69
C GLU A 144 7.16 -14.13 -8.68
N LYS A 145 6.76 -13.38 -9.72
CA LYS A 145 5.38 -12.88 -9.89
C LYS A 145 4.39 -13.97 -10.32
N GLU A 146 4.84 -15.10 -10.82
CA GLU A 146 3.95 -16.12 -11.39
C GLU A 146 2.89 -16.55 -10.35
N GLY A 147 1.62 -16.35 -10.73
CA GLY A 147 0.49 -16.67 -9.86
C GLY A 147 0.23 -15.66 -8.73
N TYR A 148 0.98 -14.59 -8.62
CA TYR A 148 0.86 -13.53 -7.58
C TYR A 148 0.87 -14.09 -6.15
N PRO A 149 1.93 -14.81 -5.74
CA PRO A 149 1.94 -15.54 -4.49
C PRO A 149 1.90 -14.66 -3.25
N ALA A 150 2.50 -13.46 -3.27
CA ALA A 150 2.48 -12.56 -2.13
C ALA A 150 1.07 -12.00 -1.90
N HIS A 151 0.45 -11.38 -2.91
CA HIS A 151 -0.91 -10.88 -2.82
C HIS A 151 -1.89 -11.97 -2.39
N LYS A 152 -1.91 -13.11 -3.10
CA LYS A 152 -2.87 -14.17 -2.79
C LYS A 152 -2.71 -14.73 -1.39
N THR A 153 -1.47 -14.90 -0.92
CA THR A 153 -1.22 -15.41 0.43
C THR A 153 -1.71 -14.42 1.49
N LEU A 154 -1.40 -13.14 1.33
CA LEU A 154 -1.78 -12.10 2.28
C LEU A 154 -3.30 -11.88 2.29
N LEU A 155 -3.88 -11.66 1.12
CA LEU A 155 -5.30 -11.32 0.98
C LEU A 155 -6.22 -12.49 1.32
N ALA A 156 -5.84 -13.74 1.00
CA ALA A 156 -6.59 -14.93 1.43
C ALA A 156 -6.62 -15.11 2.95
N ALA A 157 -5.62 -14.58 3.66
CA ALA A 157 -5.58 -14.56 5.12
C ALA A 157 -6.28 -13.31 5.72
N GLY A 158 -6.88 -12.44 4.90
CA GLY A 158 -7.53 -11.20 5.34
C GLY A 158 -6.54 -10.11 5.80
N ILE A 159 -5.28 -10.21 5.42
CA ILE A 159 -4.26 -9.20 5.72
C ILE A 159 -4.42 -8.04 4.74
N VAL A 160 -4.60 -6.83 5.27
CA VAL A 160 -4.68 -5.60 4.45
C VAL A 160 -3.30 -5.26 3.91
N ILE A 161 -3.21 -4.93 2.62
CA ILE A 161 -1.98 -4.43 2.00
C ILE A 161 -2.10 -2.93 1.83
N ILE A 162 -1.02 -2.18 2.11
CA ILE A 162 -0.87 -0.77 1.74
C ILE A 162 0.28 -0.68 0.74
N GLU A 163 0.03 -0.10 -0.41
CA GLU A 163 1.03 0.16 -1.44
C GLU A 163 1.21 1.67 -1.65
N GLY A 164 2.29 2.06 -2.31
CA GLY A 164 2.56 3.44 -2.64
C GLY A 164 2.86 4.37 -1.45
N LEU A 165 3.40 3.84 -0.35
CA LEU A 165 3.80 4.65 0.80
C LEU A 165 5.00 5.55 0.47
N ASP A 166 4.98 6.79 0.95
CA ASP A 166 6.15 7.67 0.99
C ASP A 166 6.78 7.62 2.38
N LEU A 167 7.82 6.81 2.53
CA LEU A 167 8.54 6.63 3.79
C LEU A 167 9.90 7.32 3.84
N ARG A 168 10.20 8.25 2.90
CA ARG A 168 11.51 8.94 2.83
C ARG A 168 11.93 9.55 4.15
N ASN A 169 11.02 10.24 4.81
CA ASN A 169 11.27 10.99 6.04
C ASN A 169 10.80 10.23 7.30
N VAL A 170 10.54 8.93 7.19
CA VAL A 170 10.13 8.09 8.31
C VAL A 170 11.30 7.22 8.76
N SER A 171 11.62 7.28 10.05
CA SER A 171 12.64 6.41 10.65
C SER A 171 12.06 5.04 11.00
N ALA A 172 12.91 4.02 11.05
CA ALA A 172 12.51 2.74 11.64
C ALA A 172 12.14 2.94 13.11
N GLY A 173 11.05 2.33 13.57
CA GLY A 173 10.57 2.54 14.93
C GLY A 173 9.10 2.16 15.13
N SER A 174 8.59 2.48 16.31
CA SER A 174 7.20 2.21 16.71
C SER A 174 6.35 3.46 16.58
N TYR A 175 5.17 3.30 16.02
CA TYR A 175 4.22 4.38 15.72
C TYR A 175 2.79 3.96 16.05
N GLU A 176 1.89 4.92 16.06
CA GLU A 176 0.46 4.70 15.86
C GLU A 176 0.14 4.92 14.38
N LEU A 177 -0.37 3.90 13.70
CA LEU A 177 -0.82 3.97 12.31
C LEU A 177 -2.27 4.43 12.26
N VAL A 178 -2.57 5.38 11.38
CA VAL A 178 -3.92 5.66 10.89
C VAL A 178 -3.91 5.55 9.38
N CYS A 179 -4.57 4.52 8.85
CA CYS A 179 -4.79 4.34 7.42
C CYS A 179 -6.27 4.62 7.12
N ALA A 180 -6.54 5.63 6.30
CA ALA A 180 -7.89 6.09 5.99
C ALA A 180 -8.18 5.97 4.48
N PRO A 181 -8.58 4.79 3.98
CA PRO A 181 -8.99 4.62 2.60
C PRO A 181 -10.32 5.31 2.32
N LEU A 182 -10.56 5.71 1.08
CA LEU A 182 -11.89 6.10 0.63
C LEU A 182 -12.85 4.91 0.80
N LYS A 183 -14.02 5.16 1.38
CA LYS A 183 -15.05 4.14 1.57
C LYS A 183 -15.86 3.95 0.30
N ILE A 184 -15.29 3.25 -0.68
CA ILE A 184 -15.93 2.94 -1.96
C ILE A 184 -16.70 1.64 -1.79
N ALA A 185 -18.03 1.70 -1.85
CA ALA A 185 -18.87 0.52 -1.72
C ALA A 185 -18.60 -0.49 -2.85
N GLY A 186 -18.22 -1.70 -2.50
CA GLY A 186 -17.88 -2.75 -3.45
C GLY A 186 -16.52 -2.58 -4.13
N GLY A 187 -15.68 -1.63 -3.70
CA GLY A 187 -14.37 -1.36 -4.31
C GLY A 187 -13.35 -2.46 -4.06
N ASP A 188 -12.54 -2.75 -5.08
CA ASP A 188 -11.43 -3.71 -5.04
C ASP A 188 -10.10 -3.06 -4.65
N GLY A 189 -10.10 -1.75 -4.41
CA GLY A 189 -9.04 -0.93 -3.87
C GLY A 189 -9.57 0.44 -3.46
N ALA A 190 -8.77 1.23 -2.78
CA ALA A 190 -9.05 2.65 -2.59
C ALA A 190 -7.79 3.44 -2.25
N PRO A 191 -7.61 4.64 -2.85
CA PRO A 191 -6.63 5.60 -2.36
C PRO A 191 -6.83 5.91 -0.89
N ALA A 192 -5.73 6.04 -0.16
CA ALA A 192 -5.74 6.22 1.28
C ALA A 192 -4.84 7.37 1.72
N ARG A 193 -5.25 8.07 2.79
CA ARG A 193 -4.34 8.90 3.58
C ARG A 193 -3.79 8.04 4.72
N VAL A 194 -2.46 7.96 4.78
CA VAL A 194 -1.76 7.18 5.81
C VAL A 194 -0.95 8.14 6.69
N PHE A 195 -1.13 8.02 7.99
CA PHE A 195 -0.41 8.81 8.98
C PHE A 195 0.31 7.90 9.96
N LEU A 196 1.52 8.29 10.35
CA LEU A 196 2.27 7.72 11.45
C LEU A 196 2.41 8.78 12.53
N ILE A 197 1.96 8.45 13.72
CA ILE A 197 2.01 9.32 14.90
C ILE A 197 3.09 8.77 15.83
N GLU A 198 4.09 9.57 16.13
CA GLU A 198 5.14 9.23 17.11
C GLU A 198 4.52 9.12 18.51
N ARG A 199 5.01 8.15 19.31
CA ARG A 199 4.58 7.91 20.68
C ARG A 199 5.64 8.34 21.68
#